data_c7a3c9f8c96625ad1ab48c58254728a5
#
_entry.id   c7a3c9f8c96625ad1ab48c58254728a5
#
_cell.length_a   1.000
_cell.length_b   1.000
_cell.length_c   1.000
_cell.angle_alpha   90.00
_cell.angle_beta   90.00
_cell.angle_gamma   90.00
#
_symmetry.space_group_name_H-M   'P 1'
#
loop_
_entity.id
_entity.type
_entity.pdbx_description
1 polymer ?
#
loop_
_entity_poly.entity_id
_entity_poly.type
_entity_poly.pdbx_seq_one_letter_code
_entity_poly.pdbx_strand_id
1 'polypeptide(L)'
;AGWRACWIGFQHMKGNKQNKEIASYRLIAPERKGRIFLDRLTFPVKKMNDRTTPDLQIPYNNSLSYRDLWHWCLVWKWEQQSYDIPLPSKLTSEQKKELKTIEQRLTDFLEVKKAPQGPINAGYKTFEKAAISPSIAGTGFIGTPIVAPDEQDKKKGEMSWNDIETMLSGFAYDAYYNQNETSKKNYFTVFDYAIDQGFAYGSGMGTNHHYGYQVRKIYTTAWLMRDAIYKHPHRDAYLSTLRFWAALQETRQPCSPTRDELLDSWHTLLMAKFISAMMFPDAREQAQALSGLSRWLSSSLRYTPGTIGGIKVDGTTFHHGGFYPGYTTGVLATVGEYIAFTNGTSFELTEDARKHMKSAFIAMRN
;
A
#
# COMPACT_ATOMS: atom_id res chain seq x y z
N ALA A 1 11.02 9.79 6.47
CA ALA A 1 11.34 8.50 7.07
C ALA A 1 10.46 8.33 8.30
N GLY A 2 9.70 7.26 8.39
CA GLY A 2 8.85 6.95 9.54
C GLY A 2 9.52 6.03 10.54
N TRP A 3 8.77 5.58 11.50
CA TRP A 3 9.19 4.56 12.44
C TRP A 3 9.44 3.24 11.73
N ARG A 4 10.44 2.50 12.19
CA ARG A 4 10.80 1.18 11.68
C ARG A 4 11.00 0.21 12.81
N ALA A 5 10.43 -0.98 12.70
CA ALA A 5 10.73 -2.08 13.60
C ALA A 5 12.02 -2.75 13.14
N CYS A 6 13.02 -2.77 14.01
CA CYS A 6 14.30 -3.44 13.75
C CYS A 6 14.45 -4.63 14.70
N TRP A 7 14.75 -5.80 14.15
CA TRP A 7 15.01 -7.01 14.90
C TRP A 7 16.47 -7.43 14.74
N ILE A 8 17.14 -7.69 15.84
CA ILE A 8 18.53 -8.16 15.84
C ILE A 8 18.56 -9.49 16.59
N GLY A 9 18.85 -10.57 15.86
CA GLY A 9 19.03 -11.87 16.50
C GLY A 9 20.27 -11.90 17.39
N PHE A 10 20.20 -12.54 18.55
CA PHE A 10 21.32 -12.66 19.47
C PHE A 10 22.59 -13.23 18.82
N GLN A 11 22.43 -14.10 17.81
CA GLN A 11 23.55 -14.65 17.05
C GLN A 11 24.40 -13.60 16.31
N HIS A 12 23.82 -12.42 16.07
CA HIS A 12 24.51 -11.32 15.38
C HIS A 12 25.16 -10.33 16.34
N MET A 13 24.93 -10.48 17.66
CA MET A 13 25.53 -9.63 18.68
C MET A 13 26.96 -10.09 18.99
N LYS A 14 27.82 -9.15 19.31
CA LYS A 14 29.17 -9.43 19.81
C LYS A 14 29.11 -9.74 21.32
N GLY A 15 29.96 -10.63 21.80
CA GLY A 15 30.07 -10.96 23.22
C GLY A 15 29.72 -12.41 23.54
N ASN A 16 29.59 -12.72 24.85
CA ASN A 16 29.23 -14.04 25.30
C ASN A 16 27.72 -14.29 25.12
N LYS A 17 27.39 -15.09 24.10
CA LYS A 17 26.02 -15.38 23.71
C LYS A 17 25.32 -16.41 24.61
N GLN A 18 26.03 -17.03 25.54
CA GLN A 18 25.48 -18.10 26.41
C GLN A 18 24.62 -17.54 27.53
N ASN A 19 24.95 -16.38 28.06
CA ASN A 19 24.27 -15.81 29.22
C ASN A 19 22.93 -15.12 28.92
N LYS A 20 22.63 -14.87 27.67
CA LYS A 20 21.37 -14.18 27.23
C LYS A 20 21.10 -12.85 27.97
N GLU A 21 22.11 -12.28 28.58
CA GLU A 21 22.05 -10.97 29.24
C GLU A 21 22.65 -9.90 28.34
N ILE A 22 21.96 -8.79 28.21
CA ILE A 22 22.42 -7.64 27.47
C ILE A 22 22.82 -6.55 28.45
N ALA A 23 24.13 -6.37 28.63
CA ALA A 23 24.67 -5.32 29.51
C ALA A 23 24.56 -3.91 28.87
N SER A 24 24.71 -3.83 27.56
CA SER A 24 24.58 -2.57 26.82
C SER A 24 24.32 -2.82 25.34
N TYR A 25 23.79 -1.83 24.67
CA TYR A 25 23.74 -1.79 23.20
C TYR A 25 24.31 -0.47 22.70
N ARG A 26 24.86 -0.49 21.50
CA ARG A 26 25.43 0.68 20.86
C ARG A 26 25.05 0.72 19.38
N LEU A 27 24.49 1.87 18.97
CA LEU A 27 24.27 2.16 17.58
C LEU A 27 25.51 2.84 16.99
N ILE A 28 25.97 2.34 15.88
CA ILE A 28 27.14 2.88 15.19
C ILE A 28 26.68 3.41 13.83
N ALA A 29 26.79 4.72 13.63
CA ALA A 29 26.58 5.37 12.33
C ALA A 29 27.96 5.73 11.77
N PRO A 30 28.49 4.98 10.81
CA PRO A 30 29.91 5.10 10.46
C PRO A 30 30.29 6.44 9.80
N GLU A 31 29.42 7.12 9.08
CA GLU A 31 29.87 8.27 8.27
C GLU A 31 28.85 9.39 8.09
N ARG A 32 27.74 9.40 8.83
CA ARG A 32 26.69 10.41 8.67
C ARG A 32 26.25 11.01 9.99
N LYS A 33 26.10 12.33 10.00
CA LYS A 33 25.44 13.04 11.09
C LYS A 33 23.94 12.87 10.94
N GLY A 34 23.24 12.52 12.02
CA GLY A 34 21.80 12.34 12.01
C GLY A 34 21.23 12.24 13.43
N ARG A 35 19.91 12.19 13.52
CA ARG A 35 19.18 11.89 14.77
C ARG A 35 18.46 10.57 14.58
N ILE A 36 18.51 9.73 15.59
CA ILE A 36 17.78 8.48 15.68
C ILE A 36 16.90 8.58 16.92
N PHE A 37 15.62 8.35 16.73
CA PHE A 37 14.68 8.22 17.83
C PHE A 37 14.47 6.73 18.06
N LEU A 38 14.56 6.30 19.31
CA LEU A 38 14.33 4.91 19.73
C LEU A 38 13.10 4.88 20.60
N ASP A 39 12.19 3.98 20.28
CA ASP A 39 11.04 3.67 21.09
C ASP A 39 10.91 2.15 21.22
N ARG A 40 10.38 1.70 22.35
CA ARG A 40 10.05 0.29 22.62
C ARG A 40 11.18 -0.70 22.39
N LEU A 41 12.33 -0.45 23.02
CA LEU A 41 13.36 -1.47 23.07
C LEU A 41 12.84 -2.67 23.88
N THR A 42 12.66 -3.80 23.21
CA THR A 42 12.18 -5.05 23.85
C THR A 42 13.14 -6.19 23.57
N PHE A 43 13.22 -7.11 24.53
CA PHE A 43 14.01 -8.34 24.42
C PHE A 43 13.07 -9.54 24.46
N PRO A 44 12.42 -9.91 23.35
CA PRO A 44 11.46 -11.00 23.34
C PRO A 44 12.16 -12.34 23.57
N VAL A 45 11.63 -13.11 24.51
CA VAL A 45 12.13 -14.46 24.85
C VAL A 45 11.54 -15.53 23.93
N LYS A 46 10.45 -15.22 23.25
CA LYS A 46 9.77 -16.12 22.33
C LYS A 46 10.19 -15.85 20.88
N LYS A 47 9.99 -16.84 20.03
CA LYS A 47 10.22 -16.72 18.58
C LYS A 47 9.57 -15.45 18.04
N MET A 48 10.32 -14.69 17.24
CA MET A 48 9.81 -13.50 16.55
C MET A 48 8.62 -13.89 15.68
N ASN A 49 7.61 -13.03 15.66
CA ASN A 49 6.58 -13.12 14.67
C ASN A 49 7.16 -12.63 13.34
N ASP A 50 7.25 -13.52 12.38
CA ASP A 50 7.80 -13.25 11.04
C ASP A 50 7.00 -12.18 10.28
N ARG A 51 5.77 -11.93 10.72
CA ARG A 51 4.85 -10.93 10.13
C ARG A 51 5.09 -9.50 10.60
N THR A 52 5.80 -9.31 11.72
CA THR A 52 6.28 -7.99 12.13
C THR A 52 7.64 -7.75 11.54
N THR A 53 7.64 -7.32 10.32
CA THR A 53 8.79 -7.32 9.44
C THR A 53 9.92 -6.43 9.90
N PRO A 54 11.14 -6.94 10.05
CA PRO A 54 12.30 -6.12 10.24
C PRO A 54 12.60 -5.26 9.02
N ASP A 55 13.18 -4.13 9.27
CA ASP A 55 13.80 -3.33 8.24
C ASP A 55 14.97 -4.12 7.62
N LEU A 56 14.91 -4.34 6.32
CA LEU A 56 15.89 -5.10 5.56
C LEU A 56 17.24 -4.40 5.37
N GLN A 57 17.44 -3.25 5.92
CA GLN A 57 18.76 -2.64 6.02
C GLN A 57 19.70 -3.42 6.94
N ILE A 58 19.17 -4.29 7.77
CA ILE A 58 19.96 -5.28 8.50
C ILE A 58 20.17 -6.46 7.56
N PRO A 59 21.38 -6.95 7.34
CA PRO A 59 21.62 -8.18 6.62
C PRO A 59 21.00 -9.34 7.39
N TYR A 60 19.72 -9.46 7.26
CA TYR A 60 18.94 -10.51 7.84
C TYR A 60 19.10 -11.73 6.97
N ASN A 61 19.15 -12.86 7.61
CA ASN A 61 19.35 -14.16 7.01
C ASN A 61 18.81 -14.27 5.58
N ASN A 62 19.72 -14.48 4.64
CA ASN A 62 19.43 -14.54 3.21
C ASN A 62 18.58 -15.76 2.80
N SER A 63 18.31 -16.68 3.70
CA SER A 63 17.33 -17.73 3.49
C SER A 63 15.90 -17.16 3.62
N LEU A 64 15.63 -16.11 2.88
CA LEU A 64 14.36 -15.41 2.87
C LEU A 64 13.25 -16.28 2.28
N SER A 65 12.88 -17.28 3.03
CA SER A 65 11.61 -17.95 2.86
C SER A 65 10.43 -17.13 3.41
N TYR A 66 10.67 -15.94 3.92
CA TYR A 66 9.65 -15.08 4.49
C TYR A 66 9.10 -14.13 3.44
N ARG A 67 7.93 -14.47 2.96
CA ARG A 67 7.17 -13.74 1.95
C ARG A 67 6.96 -12.28 2.34
N ASP A 68 6.74 -12.00 3.60
CA ASP A 68 6.43 -10.66 4.12
C ASP A 68 7.63 -9.72 4.03
N LEU A 69 8.80 -10.17 4.43
CA LEU A 69 10.07 -9.48 4.24
C LEU A 69 10.37 -9.25 2.76
N TRP A 70 10.06 -10.25 1.95
CA TRP A 70 10.28 -10.22 0.53
C TRP A 70 9.42 -9.16 -0.16
N HIS A 71 8.16 -8.98 0.25
CA HIS A 71 7.29 -7.93 -0.26
C HIS A 71 7.85 -6.53 -0.01
N TRP A 72 8.27 -6.23 1.21
CA TRP A 72 8.86 -4.93 1.49
C TRP A 72 10.19 -4.71 0.75
N CYS A 73 11.04 -5.71 0.66
CA CYS A 73 12.25 -5.68 -0.17
C CYS A 73 11.96 -5.32 -1.60
N LEU A 74 10.92 -5.91 -2.17
CA LEU A 74 10.52 -5.63 -3.53
C LEU A 74 10.04 -4.19 -3.69
N VAL A 75 9.23 -3.69 -2.78
CA VAL A 75 8.76 -2.29 -2.80
C VAL A 75 9.95 -1.34 -2.77
N TRP A 76 10.93 -1.58 -1.89
CA TRP A 76 12.14 -0.77 -1.83
C TRP A 76 13.02 -0.91 -3.07
N LYS A 77 13.13 -2.11 -3.61
CA LYS A 77 13.86 -2.37 -4.87
C LYS A 77 13.20 -1.64 -6.04
N TRP A 78 11.88 -1.68 -6.13
CA TRP A 78 11.14 -0.97 -7.16
C TRP A 78 11.27 0.55 -7.02
N GLU A 79 11.36 1.07 -5.80
CA GLU A 79 11.57 2.50 -5.56
C GLU A 79 12.89 3.00 -6.18
N GLN A 80 13.89 2.15 -6.33
CA GLN A 80 15.15 2.47 -6.98
C GLN A 80 15.07 2.44 -8.51
N GLN A 81 14.00 1.95 -9.09
CA GLN A 81 13.83 1.87 -10.54
C GLN A 81 13.43 3.25 -11.11
N SER A 82 14.00 3.58 -12.25
CA SER A 82 13.52 4.70 -13.08
C SER A 82 12.37 4.27 -13.98
N TYR A 83 11.56 5.23 -14.40
CA TYR A 83 10.60 4.98 -15.48
C TYR A 83 11.34 4.72 -16.79
N ASP A 84 10.95 3.68 -17.52
CA ASP A 84 11.37 3.47 -18.90
C ASP A 84 10.42 4.17 -19.90
N ILE A 85 9.21 4.54 -19.48
CA ILE A 85 8.34 5.45 -20.24
C ILE A 85 8.75 6.88 -19.87
N PRO A 86 9.18 7.69 -20.83
CA PRO A 86 9.58 9.07 -20.56
C PRO A 86 8.39 9.92 -20.10
N LEU A 87 8.66 10.90 -19.24
CA LEU A 87 7.67 11.92 -18.92
C LEU A 87 7.37 12.73 -20.18
N PRO A 88 6.11 12.82 -20.64
CA PRO A 88 5.78 13.59 -21.83
C PRO A 88 6.04 15.08 -21.59
N SER A 89 6.66 15.74 -22.54
CA SER A 89 6.89 17.19 -22.49
C SER A 89 5.57 17.97 -22.50
N LYS A 90 4.56 17.44 -23.22
CA LYS A 90 3.22 18.00 -23.34
C LYS A 90 2.21 16.87 -23.60
N LEU A 91 1.02 17.00 -23.02
CA LEU A 91 -0.09 16.10 -23.34
C LEU A 91 -0.82 16.57 -24.59
N THR A 92 -1.27 15.63 -25.42
CA THR A 92 -2.20 15.87 -26.51
C THR A 92 -3.57 16.27 -25.98
N SER A 93 -4.41 16.85 -26.83
CA SER A 93 -5.80 17.17 -26.46
C SER A 93 -6.59 15.90 -26.15
N GLU A 94 -6.31 14.80 -26.86
CA GLU A 94 -6.93 13.50 -26.62
C GLU A 94 -6.53 12.93 -25.26
N GLN A 95 -5.25 12.88 -24.94
CA GLN A 95 -4.79 12.41 -23.63
C GLN A 95 -5.42 13.20 -22.46
N LYS A 96 -5.57 14.52 -22.60
CA LYS A 96 -6.25 15.34 -21.59
C LYS A 96 -7.72 14.97 -21.42
N LYS A 97 -8.41 14.67 -22.54
CA LYS A 97 -9.80 14.22 -22.53
C LYS A 97 -9.92 12.84 -21.90
N GLU A 98 -9.03 11.92 -22.24
CA GLU A 98 -8.98 10.57 -21.67
C GLU A 98 -8.77 10.59 -20.17
N LEU A 99 -7.81 11.39 -19.65
CA LEU A 99 -7.60 11.55 -18.21
C LEU A 99 -8.86 12.05 -17.50
N LYS A 100 -9.56 13.04 -18.06
CA LYS A 100 -10.84 13.52 -17.50
C LYS A 100 -11.93 12.44 -17.53
N THR A 101 -11.98 11.64 -18.59
CA THR A 101 -12.93 10.52 -18.70
C THR A 101 -12.65 9.47 -17.61
N ILE A 102 -11.39 9.14 -17.39
CA ILE A 102 -10.97 8.19 -16.34
C ILE A 102 -11.29 8.78 -14.95
N GLU A 103 -10.98 10.04 -14.72
CA GLU A 103 -11.30 10.75 -13.48
C GLU A 103 -12.80 10.70 -13.16
N GLN A 104 -13.64 10.98 -14.15
CA GLN A 104 -15.09 10.94 -14.00
C GLN A 104 -15.59 9.53 -13.68
N ARG A 105 -15.13 8.52 -14.43
CA ARG A 105 -15.52 7.11 -14.20
C ARG A 105 -15.10 6.62 -12.82
N LEU A 106 -13.90 6.97 -12.36
CA LEU A 106 -13.43 6.62 -11.03
C LEU A 106 -14.26 7.32 -9.95
N THR A 107 -14.56 8.60 -10.13
CA THR A 107 -15.38 9.37 -9.20
C THR A 107 -16.80 8.78 -9.10
N ASP A 108 -17.46 8.56 -10.25
CA ASP A 108 -18.79 7.95 -10.30
C ASP A 108 -18.85 6.57 -9.64
N PHE A 109 -17.78 5.80 -9.75
CA PHE A 109 -17.67 4.48 -9.13
C PHE A 109 -17.51 4.56 -7.60
N LEU A 110 -16.76 5.53 -7.11
CA LEU A 110 -16.46 5.67 -5.68
C LEU A 110 -17.51 6.47 -4.91
N GLU A 111 -18.27 7.32 -5.59
CA GLU A 111 -19.32 8.09 -4.97
C GLU A 111 -20.55 7.21 -4.64
N VAL A 112 -21.12 7.48 -3.49
CA VAL A 112 -22.36 6.87 -3.04
C VAL A 112 -23.47 7.92 -2.92
N LYS A 113 -24.74 7.51 -3.10
CA LYS A 113 -25.89 8.43 -3.12
C LYS A 113 -26.11 9.16 -1.78
N LYS A 114 -25.64 8.59 -0.67
CA LYS A 114 -25.80 9.15 0.68
C LYS A 114 -24.55 8.85 1.51
N ALA A 115 -24.25 9.74 2.43
CA ALA A 115 -23.18 9.55 3.41
C ALA A 115 -23.35 8.19 4.14
N PRO A 116 -22.34 7.33 4.13
CA PRO A 116 -22.42 6.01 4.77
C PRO A 116 -22.29 6.14 6.29
N GLN A 117 -23.42 6.29 7.00
CA GLN A 117 -23.44 6.59 8.43
C GLN A 117 -22.74 5.53 9.30
N GLY A 118 -22.80 4.25 8.92
CA GLY A 118 -22.09 3.18 9.65
C GLY A 118 -20.59 3.39 9.72
N PRO A 119 -19.88 3.53 8.58
CA PRO A 119 -18.46 3.89 8.54
C PRO A 119 -18.13 5.20 9.26
N ILE A 120 -18.96 6.23 9.14
CA ILE A 120 -18.77 7.51 9.86
C ILE A 120 -18.76 7.27 11.37
N ASN A 121 -19.79 6.62 11.90
CA ASN A 121 -19.88 6.33 13.34
C ASN A 121 -18.73 5.45 13.83
N ALA A 122 -18.32 4.45 13.04
CA ALA A 122 -17.19 3.61 13.36
C ALA A 122 -15.89 4.42 13.44
N GLY A 123 -15.67 5.34 12.50
CA GLY A 123 -14.53 6.25 12.47
C GLY A 123 -14.40 7.07 13.75
N TYR A 124 -15.49 7.75 14.15
CA TYR A 124 -15.52 8.54 15.40
C TYR A 124 -15.27 7.68 16.64
N LYS A 125 -15.93 6.53 16.75
CA LYS A 125 -15.75 5.62 17.89
C LYS A 125 -14.33 5.09 18.00
N THR A 126 -13.69 4.80 16.86
CA THR A 126 -12.31 4.32 16.83
C THR A 126 -11.33 5.45 17.18
N PHE A 127 -11.57 6.66 16.70
CA PHE A 127 -10.75 7.83 16.99
C PHE A 127 -10.77 8.19 18.48
N GLU A 128 -11.94 8.17 19.11
CA GLU A 128 -12.07 8.39 20.55
C GLU A 128 -11.22 7.39 21.37
N LYS A 129 -11.27 6.11 20.99
CA LYS A 129 -10.45 5.06 21.63
C LYS A 129 -8.95 5.21 21.36
N ALA A 130 -8.59 5.70 20.17
CA ALA A 130 -7.20 5.88 19.79
C ALA A 130 -6.51 7.00 20.59
N ALA A 131 -7.28 7.95 21.14
CA ALA A 131 -6.81 9.06 21.96
C ALA A 131 -5.65 9.85 21.31
N ILE A 132 -5.75 10.08 19.99
CA ILE A 132 -4.70 10.75 19.21
C ILE A 132 -4.69 12.23 19.55
N SER A 133 -3.54 12.74 19.94
CA SER A 133 -3.30 14.17 20.20
C SER A 133 -1.88 14.57 19.82
N PRO A 134 -1.63 15.83 19.45
CA PRO A 134 -0.27 16.32 19.29
C PRO A 134 0.56 16.13 20.57
N SER A 135 1.83 15.79 20.42
CA SER A 135 2.74 15.67 21.57
C SER A 135 2.97 17.03 22.24
N ILE A 136 3.18 17.02 23.55
CA ILE A 136 3.48 18.24 24.34
C ILE A 136 4.76 18.93 23.82
N ALA A 137 5.70 18.14 23.29
CA ALA A 137 6.93 18.66 22.70
C ALA A 137 6.76 19.27 21.30
N GLY A 138 5.55 19.19 20.71
CA GLY A 138 5.26 19.68 19.35
C GLY A 138 5.94 18.90 18.21
N THR A 139 6.49 17.73 18.49
CA THR A 139 7.27 16.92 17.56
C THR A 139 6.66 15.53 17.36
N GLY A 140 5.43 15.46 16.89
CA GLY A 140 4.75 14.19 16.65
C GLY A 140 3.47 14.06 17.46
N PHE A 141 3.02 12.83 17.64
CA PHE A 141 1.72 12.52 18.24
C PHE A 141 1.83 11.58 19.43
N ILE A 142 0.83 11.68 20.32
CA ILE A 142 0.56 10.72 21.38
C ILE A 142 -0.76 10.02 21.02
N GLY A 143 -0.85 8.74 21.26
CA GLY A 143 -2.05 7.95 21.01
C GLY A 143 -1.80 6.46 21.19
N THR A 144 -2.84 5.67 20.98
CA THR A 144 -2.71 4.21 20.97
C THR A 144 -1.81 3.77 19.81
N PRO A 145 -0.71 3.07 20.08
CA PRO A 145 0.27 2.75 19.06
C PRO A 145 -0.25 1.73 18.03
N ILE A 146 0.20 1.88 16.79
CA ILE A 146 -0.02 0.89 15.74
C ILE A 146 1.10 -0.15 15.83
N VAL A 147 0.83 -1.31 16.39
CA VAL A 147 1.84 -2.35 16.61
C VAL A 147 1.45 -3.70 16.01
N ALA A 148 0.20 -3.87 15.61
CA ALA A 148 -0.29 -5.06 14.97
C ALA A 148 -0.48 -4.82 13.47
N PRO A 149 0.03 -5.71 12.59
CA PRO A 149 -0.19 -5.58 11.16
C PRO A 149 -1.68 -5.80 10.79
N ASP A 150 -2.39 -6.62 11.52
CA ASP A 150 -3.82 -6.89 11.31
C ASP A 150 -4.59 -7.10 12.63
N GLU A 151 -5.92 -7.26 12.53
CA GLU A 151 -6.77 -7.47 13.71
C GLU A 151 -6.50 -8.79 14.45
N GLN A 152 -5.98 -9.80 13.77
CA GLN A 152 -5.71 -11.11 14.38
C GLN A 152 -4.51 -11.05 15.32
N ASP A 153 -3.55 -10.20 15.01
CA ASP A 153 -2.35 -10.00 15.80
C ASP A 153 -2.54 -8.92 16.89
N LYS A 154 -3.66 -8.17 16.86
CA LYS A 154 -3.94 -7.06 17.76
C LYS A 154 -4.20 -7.52 19.19
N LYS A 155 -3.47 -6.93 20.11
CA LYS A 155 -3.67 -7.11 21.56
C LYS A 155 -4.51 -5.96 22.14
N LYS A 156 -5.00 -6.17 23.36
CA LYS A 156 -5.69 -5.11 24.10
C LYS A 156 -4.78 -3.89 24.28
N GLY A 157 -5.27 -2.72 23.89
CA GLY A 157 -4.51 -1.47 23.98
C GLY A 157 -3.59 -1.18 22.79
N GLU A 158 -3.71 -1.94 21.71
CA GLU A 158 -2.99 -1.71 20.44
C GLU A 158 -3.97 -1.34 19.32
N MET A 159 -3.46 -0.74 18.25
CA MET A 159 -4.18 -0.52 17.00
C MET A 159 -3.60 -1.36 15.87
N SER A 160 -4.45 -1.66 14.91
CA SER A 160 -4.10 -2.26 13.63
C SER A 160 -4.26 -1.26 12.48
N TRP A 161 -3.86 -1.67 11.28
CA TRP A 161 -4.13 -0.93 10.05
C TRP A 161 -5.63 -0.75 9.79
N ASN A 162 -6.46 -1.73 10.17
CA ASN A 162 -7.92 -1.62 10.04
C ASN A 162 -8.49 -0.48 10.90
N ASP A 163 -7.90 -0.20 12.06
CA ASP A 163 -8.32 0.93 12.89
C ASP A 163 -8.01 2.27 12.18
N ILE A 164 -6.81 2.38 11.57
CA ILE A 164 -6.44 3.56 10.78
C ILE A 164 -7.34 3.73 9.57
N GLU A 165 -7.58 2.64 8.81
CA GLU A 165 -8.50 2.65 7.68
C GLU A 165 -9.90 3.07 8.10
N THR A 166 -10.39 2.55 9.23
CA THR A 166 -11.72 2.88 9.78
C THR A 166 -11.84 4.37 10.13
N MET A 167 -10.84 4.94 10.78
CA MET A 167 -10.83 6.37 11.12
C MET A 167 -10.76 7.24 9.87
N LEU A 168 -9.79 6.99 8.98
CA LEU A 168 -9.62 7.77 7.77
C LEU A 168 -10.85 7.71 6.87
N SER A 169 -11.44 6.51 6.69
CA SER A 169 -12.63 6.36 5.85
C SER A 169 -13.85 7.05 6.46
N GLY A 170 -14.06 6.90 7.76
CA GLY A 170 -15.18 7.55 8.46
C GLY A 170 -15.12 9.07 8.34
N PHE A 171 -13.95 9.66 8.61
CA PHE A 171 -13.76 11.10 8.51
C PHE A 171 -13.80 11.61 7.06
N ALA A 172 -13.26 10.86 6.11
CA ALA A 172 -13.34 11.24 4.71
C ALA A 172 -14.79 11.28 4.21
N TYR A 173 -15.60 10.28 4.54
CA TYR A 173 -17.02 10.27 4.18
C TYR A 173 -17.78 11.44 4.82
N ASP A 174 -17.56 11.71 6.08
CA ASP A 174 -18.24 12.81 6.77
C ASP A 174 -17.80 14.19 6.24
N ALA A 175 -16.51 14.36 6.00
CA ALA A 175 -15.98 15.57 5.39
C ALA A 175 -16.50 15.79 3.96
N TYR A 176 -16.54 14.73 3.16
CA TYR A 176 -16.94 14.82 1.75
C TYR A 176 -18.44 15.03 1.58
N TYR A 177 -19.26 14.17 2.18
CA TYR A 177 -20.73 14.20 1.98
C TYR A 177 -21.45 15.22 2.83
N ASN A 178 -21.00 15.42 4.08
CA ASN A 178 -21.65 16.32 5.03
C ASN A 178 -20.94 17.67 5.12
N GLN A 179 -19.84 17.88 4.38
CA GLN A 179 -19.02 19.10 4.42
C GLN A 179 -18.55 19.44 5.85
N ASN A 180 -18.25 18.41 6.65
CA ASN A 180 -17.88 18.58 8.04
C ASN A 180 -16.40 18.95 8.17
N GLU A 181 -16.11 20.20 8.50
CA GLU A 181 -14.74 20.72 8.65
C GLU A 181 -14.01 20.08 9.86
N THR A 182 -14.73 19.66 10.90
CA THR A 182 -14.11 18.93 12.02
C THR A 182 -13.63 17.56 11.57
N SER A 183 -14.42 16.84 10.81
CA SER A 183 -14.03 15.55 10.23
C SER A 183 -12.87 15.71 9.25
N LYS A 184 -12.86 16.76 8.46
CA LYS A 184 -11.73 17.06 7.56
C LYS A 184 -10.44 17.30 8.36
N LYS A 185 -10.48 18.06 9.46
CA LYS A 185 -9.34 18.24 10.36
C LYS A 185 -8.90 16.91 10.98
N ASN A 186 -9.84 16.11 11.45
CA ASN A 186 -9.55 14.82 12.05
C ASN A 186 -8.95 13.82 11.04
N TYR A 187 -9.39 13.86 9.78
CA TYR A 187 -8.78 13.07 8.70
C TYR A 187 -7.28 13.33 8.60
N PHE A 188 -6.88 14.60 8.55
CA PHE A 188 -5.46 14.96 8.48
C PHE A 188 -4.71 14.64 9.77
N THR A 189 -5.33 14.82 10.93
CA THR A 189 -4.74 14.42 12.22
C THR A 189 -4.43 12.92 12.25
N VAL A 190 -5.36 12.09 11.79
CA VAL A 190 -5.15 10.63 11.72
C VAL A 190 -4.11 10.27 10.67
N PHE A 191 -4.08 10.95 9.54
CA PHE A 191 -3.09 10.68 8.51
C PHE A 191 -1.68 11.05 8.98
N ASP A 192 -1.52 12.23 9.60
CA ASP A 192 -0.24 12.64 10.20
C ASP A 192 0.21 11.67 11.30
N TYR A 193 -0.73 11.23 12.14
CA TYR A 193 -0.47 10.20 13.15
C TYR A 193 -0.03 8.89 12.52
N ALA A 194 -0.69 8.44 11.47
CA ALA A 194 -0.31 7.21 10.76
C ALA A 194 1.11 7.31 10.18
N ILE A 195 1.46 8.46 9.60
CA ILE A 195 2.81 8.73 9.11
C ILE A 195 3.84 8.74 10.25
N ASP A 196 3.53 9.38 11.37
CA ASP A 196 4.37 9.41 12.56
C ASP A 196 4.61 7.99 13.10
N GLN A 197 3.59 7.14 13.08
CA GLN A 197 3.68 5.75 13.51
C GLN A 197 4.32 4.81 12.47
N GLY A 198 4.66 5.30 11.29
CA GLY A 198 5.41 4.55 10.28
C GLY A 198 4.67 4.20 8.99
N PHE A 199 3.40 4.59 8.84
CA PHE A 199 2.76 4.58 7.51
C PHE A 199 3.29 5.76 6.71
N ALA A 200 4.55 5.68 6.31
CA ALA A 200 5.30 6.76 5.70
C ALA A 200 6.11 6.27 4.50
N TYR A 201 6.45 7.18 3.61
CA TYR A 201 7.36 6.90 2.50
C TYR A 201 8.67 6.30 3.00
N GLY A 202 9.08 5.19 2.41
CA GLY A 202 10.33 4.51 2.72
C GLY A 202 10.33 3.73 4.04
N SER A 203 9.20 3.65 4.75
CA SER A 203 9.08 2.86 5.97
C SER A 203 8.80 1.40 5.67
N GLY A 204 9.37 0.50 6.48
CA GLY A 204 9.07 -0.93 6.47
C GLY A 204 8.10 -1.36 7.57
N MET A 205 7.49 -0.42 8.28
CA MET A 205 6.62 -0.72 9.41
C MET A 205 5.40 -1.55 8.99
N GLY A 206 5.22 -2.70 9.62
CA GLY A 206 4.02 -3.51 9.51
C GLY A 206 3.73 -4.04 8.11
N THR A 207 4.69 -4.03 7.19
CA THR A 207 4.49 -4.71 5.91
C THR A 207 4.30 -6.18 6.16
N ASN A 208 3.14 -6.68 5.83
CA ASN A 208 2.86 -8.09 5.78
C ASN A 208 2.39 -8.48 4.37
N HIS A 209 2.27 -9.77 4.18
CA HIS A 209 1.89 -10.33 2.89
C HIS A 209 0.55 -9.80 2.34
N HIS A 210 -0.37 -9.47 3.23
CA HIS A 210 -1.74 -9.10 2.88
C HIS A 210 -2.12 -7.66 3.25
N TYR A 211 -1.16 -6.78 3.45
CA TYR A 211 -1.46 -5.41 3.88
C TYR A 211 -2.44 -4.67 2.93
N GLY A 212 -2.48 -5.05 1.66
CA GLY A 212 -3.40 -4.48 0.69
C GLY A 212 -4.88 -4.63 1.06
N TYR A 213 -5.25 -5.67 1.82
CA TYR A 213 -6.62 -5.81 2.35
C TYR A 213 -6.94 -4.76 3.42
N GLN A 214 -5.94 -4.34 4.17
CA GLN A 214 -6.08 -3.47 5.33
C GLN A 214 -5.99 -1.98 4.99
N VAL A 215 -5.55 -1.64 3.78
CA VAL A 215 -5.36 -0.24 3.38
C VAL A 215 -6.25 0.19 2.21
N ARG A 216 -7.09 -0.70 1.70
CA ARG A 216 -7.90 -0.46 0.48
C ARG A 216 -8.75 0.81 0.58
N LYS A 217 -9.47 1.01 1.69
CA LYS A 217 -10.34 2.17 1.87
C LYS A 217 -9.57 3.46 2.10
N ILE A 218 -8.32 3.38 2.54
CA ILE A 218 -7.45 4.56 2.63
C ILE A 218 -7.33 5.20 1.25
N TYR A 219 -7.12 4.40 0.20
CA TYR A 219 -6.99 4.92 -1.16
C TYR A 219 -8.29 5.45 -1.73
N THR A 220 -9.38 4.68 -1.62
CA THR A 220 -10.67 5.09 -2.15
C THR A 220 -11.20 6.37 -1.48
N THR A 221 -10.96 6.52 -0.18
CA THR A 221 -11.34 7.73 0.55
C THR A 221 -10.34 8.88 0.37
N ALA A 222 -9.06 8.59 0.13
CA ALA A 222 -8.09 9.63 -0.27
C ALA A 222 -8.49 10.28 -1.62
N TRP A 223 -9.09 9.51 -2.54
CA TRP A 223 -9.65 10.07 -3.77
C TRP A 223 -10.75 11.09 -3.51
N LEU A 224 -11.68 10.80 -2.60
CA LEU A 224 -12.73 11.75 -2.20
C LEU A 224 -12.13 13.01 -1.54
N MET A 225 -11.03 12.86 -0.80
CA MET A 225 -10.33 13.95 -0.11
C MET A 225 -9.24 14.62 -0.96
N ARG A 226 -9.08 14.26 -2.24
CA ARG A 226 -7.93 14.68 -3.07
C ARG A 226 -7.74 16.19 -3.15
N ASP A 227 -8.84 16.96 -3.28
CA ASP A 227 -8.78 18.42 -3.35
C ASP A 227 -8.30 19.05 -2.04
N ALA A 228 -8.68 18.45 -0.91
CA ALA A 228 -8.22 18.85 0.40
C ALA A 228 -6.76 18.46 0.63
N ILE A 229 -6.36 17.26 0.19
CA ILE A 229 -4.97 16.78 0.22
C ILE A 229 -4.07 17.72 -0.60
N TYR A 230 -4.46 18.09 -1.81
CA TYR A 230 -3.66 18.98 -2.67
C TYR A 230 -3.41 20.37 -2.06
N LYS A 231 -4.33 20.85 -1.24
CA LYS A 231 -4.24 22.15 -0.54
C LYS A 231 -3.53 22.06 0.82
N HIS A 232 -3.26 20.86 1.31
CA HIS A 232 -2.69 20.66 2.64
C HIS A 232 -1.17 20.93 2.67
N PRO A 233 -0.61 21.54 3.72
CA PRO A 233 0.84 21.77 3.85
C PRO A 233 1.68 20.49 3.76
N HIS A 234 1.15 19.34 4.24
CA HIS A 234 1.82 18.04 4.21
C HIS A 234 1.50 17.22 2.94
N ARG A 235 0.96 17.84 1.90
CA ARG A 235 0.56 17.20 0.63
C ARG A 235 1.57 16.20 0.12
N ASP A 236 2.83 16.60 0.04
CA ASP A 236 3.87 15.77 -0.57
C ASP A 236 4.18 14.52 0.27
N ALA A 237 4.08 14.63 1.60
CA ALA A 237 4.21 13.49 2.50
C ALA A 237 3.06 12.49 2.31
N TYR A 238 1.81 12.98 2.20
CA TYR A 238 0.65 12.11 1.97
C TYR A 238 0.74 11.40 0.62
N LEU A 239 0.98 12.15 -0.45
CA LEU A 239 1.03 11.60 -1.80
C LEU A 239 2.19 10.62 -2.00
N SER A 240 3.37 10.92 -1.44
CA SER A 240 4.52 10.00 -1.50
C SER A 240 4.26 8.73 -0.69
N THR A 241 3.64 8.84 0.49
CA THR A 241 3.24 7.70 1.32
C THR A 241 2.25 6.80 0.58
N LEU A 242 1.19 7.37 0.00
CA LEU A 242 0.20 6.61 -0.76
C LEU A 242 0.85 5.87 -1.94
N ARG A 243 1.67 6.56 -2.74
CA ARG A 243 2.39 5.94 -3.87
C ARG A 243 3.32 4.81 -3.42
N PHE A 244 4.06 5.02 -2.33
CA PHE A 244 4.99 4.02 -1.80
C PHE A 244 4.24 2.75 -1.35
N TRP A 245 3.21 2.90 -0.52
CA TRP A 245 2.45 1.78 0.03
C TRP A 245 1.52 1.11 -0.98
N ALA A 246 1.13 1.79 -2.07
CA ALA A 246 0.50 1.16 -3.23
C ALA A 246 1.46 0.27 -4.02
N ALA A 247 2.75 0.33 -3.77
CA ALA A 247 3.80 -0.25 -4.61
C ALA A 247 3.65 0.21 -6.09
N LEU A 248 3.29 1.48 -6.31
CA LEU A 248 3.12 2.05 -7.66
C LEU A 248 4.41 2.00 -8.46
N GLN A 249 5.56 2.11 -7.80
CA GLN A 249 6.88 2.07 -8.41
C GLN A 249 7.20 0.75 -9.13
N GLU A 250 6.50 -0.34 -8.80
CA GLU A 250 6.60 -1.60 -9.56
C GLU A 250 6.22 -1.39 -11.04
N THR A 251 5.33 -0.44 -11.32
CA THR A 251 4.81 -0.15 -12.66
C THR A 251 5.74 0.71 -13.51
N ARG A 252 6.86 1.18 -12.96
CA ARG A 252 7.89 1.94 -13.70
C ARG A 252 8.54 1.12 -14.80
N GLN A 253 8.49 -0.20 -14.69
CA GLN A 253 9.00 -1.19 -15.63
C GLN A 253 7.91 -2.20 -16.00
N PRO A 254 8.02 -2.94 -17.11
CA PRO A 254 7.16 -4.08 -17.38
C PRO A 254 7.24 -5.12 -16.27
N CYS A 255 6.19 -5.89 -16.07
CA CYS A 255 6.20 -6.97 -15.09
C CYS A 255 7.28 -8.00 -15.42
N SER A 256 8.16 -8.29 -14.47
CA SER A 256 9.20 -9.31 -14.64
C SER A 256 8.60 -10.66 -14.99
N PRO A 257 9.19 -11.41 -15.94
CA PRO A 257 8.74 -12.78 -16.26
C PRO A 257 8.77 -13.76 -15.08
N THR A 258 9.64 -13.50 -14.11
CA THR A 258 9.79 -14.32 -12.90
C THR A 258 9.00 -13.81 -11.71
N ARG A 259 8.20 -12.75 -11.89
CA ARG A 259 7.36 -12.20 -10.81
C ARG A 259 6.30 -13.20 -10.41
N ASP A 260 6.32 -13.61 -9.16
CA ASP A 260 5.36 -14.50 -8.52
C ASP A 260 4.36 -13.70 -7.66
N GLU A 261 3.40 -14.37 -7.06
CA GLU A 261 2.36 -13.79 -6.17
C GLU A 261 1.58 -12.63 -6.84
N LEU A 262 1.35 -12.74 -8.15
CA LEU A 262 0.68 -11.71 -8.94
C LEU A 262 -0.78 -11.51 -8.51
N LEU A 263 -1.45 -12.58 -8.05
CA LEU A 263 -2.85 -12.51 -7.63
C LEU A 263 -3.04 -11.52 -6.47
N ASP A 264 -2.12 -11.47 -5.51
CA ASP A 264 -2.15 -10.48 -4.43
C ASP A 264 -2.06 -9.05 -4.98
N SER A 265 -1.10 -8.82 -5.87
CA SER A 265 -0.95 -7.50 -6.48
C SER A 265 -2.20 -7.07 -7.26
N TRP A 266 -2.81 -7.96 -8.03
CA TRP A 266 -4.01 -7.66 -8.81
C TRP A 266 -5.24 -7.47 -7.91
N HIS A 267 -5.42 -8.34 -6.91
CA HIS A 267 -6.60 -8.31 -6.07
C HIS A 267 -6.56 -7.19 -5.02
N THR A 268 -5.41 -7.00 -4.36
CA THR A 268 -5.38 -6.15 -3.17
C THR A 268 -4.82 -4.74 -3.44
N LEU A 269 -3.89 -4.60 -4.39
CA LEU A 269 -3.16 -3.36 -4.61
C LEU A 269 -3.46 -2.66 -5.94
N LEU A 270 -4.16 -3.29 -6.89
CA LEU A 270 -4.40 -2.69 -8.20
C LEU A 270 -5.17 -1.36 -8.10
N MET A 271 -6.24 -1.32 -7.30
CA MET A 271 -7.00 -0.08 -7.07
C MET A 271 -6.14 0.98 -6.38
N ALA A 272 -5.31 0.59 -5.42
CA ALA A 272 -4.37 1.50 -4.76
C ALA A 272 -3.35 2.08 -5.74
N LYS A 273 -2.78 1.26 -6.63
CA LYS A 273 -1.89 1.70 -7.72
C LYS A 273 -2.60 2.67 -8.65
N PHE A 274 -3.81 2.33 -9.05
CA PHE A 274 -4.60 3.15 -9.98
C PHE A 274 -4.94 4.52 -9.40
N ILE A 275 -5.48 4.57 -8.18
CA ILE A 275 -5.78 5.82 -7.49
C ILE A 275 -4.49 6.64 -7.28
N SER A 276 -3.41 6.01 -6.86
CA SER A 276 -2.13 6.69 -6.66
C SER A 276 -1.56 7.27 -7.95
N ALA A 277 -1.77 6.62 -9.11
CA ALA A 277 -1.41 7.14 -10.42
C ALA A 277 -2.26 8.35 -10.80
N MET A 278 -3.57 8.30 -10.52
CA MET A 278 -4.49 9.41 -10.78
C MET A 278 -4.31 10.59 -9.83
N MET A 279 -3.67 10.39 -8.67
CA MET A 279 -3.41 11.44 -7.67
C MET A 279 -2.07 12.18 -7.86
N PHE A 280 -1.40 12.07 -9.00
CA PHE A 280 -0.31 13.01 -9.31
C PHE A 280 -0.89 14.39 -9.61
N PRO A 281 -0.34 15.48 -9.04
CA PRO A 281 -0.82 16.83 -9.31
C PRO A 281 -0.58 17.29 -10.76
N ASP A 282 0.48 16.80 -11.40
CA ASP A 282 0.79 17.08 -12.82
C ASP A 282 0.14 16.02 -13.71
N ALA A 283 -0.71 16.45 -14.63
CA ALA A 283 -1.38 15.57 -15.59
C ALA A 283 -0.40 14.77 -16.48
N ARG A 284 0.82 15.26 -16.70
CA ARG A 284 1.87 14.54 -17.44
C ARG A 284 2.38 13.35 -16.62
N GLU A 285 2.53 13.54 -15.32
CA GLU A 285 2.90 12.46 -14.39
C GLU A 285 1.77 11.44 -14.24
N GLN A 286 0.50 11.89 -14.25
CA GLN A 286 -0.66 10.99 -14.30
C GLN A 286 -0.61 10.12 -15.56
N ALA A 287 -0.40 10.73 -16.73
CA ALA A 287 -0.32 10.00 -18.00
C ALA A 287 0.85 9.01 -18.02
N GLN A 288 2.03 9.41 -17.53
CA GLN A 288 3.20 8.53 -17.41
C GLN A 288 2.89 7.34 -16.50
N ALA A 289 2.35 7.60 -15.31
CA ALA A 289 2.05 6.57 -14.32
C ALA A 289 0.96 5.61 -14.80
N LEU A 290 -0.09 6.10 -15.45
CA LEU A 290 -1.14 5.26 -16.05
C LEU A 290 -0.61 4.43 -17.23
N SER A 291 0.24 5.00 -18.08
CA SER A 291 0.90 4.26 -19.17
C SER A 291 1.79 3.13 -18.58
N GLY A 292 2.53 3.43 -17.52
CA GLY A 292 3.31 2.43 -16.80
C GLY A 292 2.44 1.34 -16.20
N LEU A 293 1.34 1.72 -15.54
CA LEU A 293 0.41 0.78 -14.93
C LEU A 293 -0.29 -0.11 -15.98
N SER A 294 -0.79 0.47 -17.07
CA SER A 294 -1.39 -0.28 -18.19
C SER A 294 -0.44 -1.33 -18.75
N ARG A 295 0.79 -0.93 -19.02
CA ARG A 295 1.82 -1.82 -19.54
C ARG A 295 2.22 -2.89 -18.52
N TRP A 296 2.44 -2.52 -17.25
CA TRP A 296 2.76 -3.47 -16.19
C TRP A 296 1.63 -4.49 -16.03
N LEU A 297 0.39 -4.02 -15.96
CA LEU A 297 -0.77 -4.91 -15.79
C LEU A 297 -0.93 -5.81 -17.03
N SER A 298 -0.85 -5.26 -18.25
CA SER A 298 -0.92 -6.05 -19.48
C SER A 298 0.18 -7.11 -19.55
N SER A 299 1.42 -6.78 -19.19
CA SER A 299 2.53 -7.73 -19.18
C SER A 299 2.45 -8.74 -18.03
N SER A 300 1.78 -8.40 -16.95
CA SER A 300 1.55 -9.30 -15.81
C SER A 300 0.45 -10.33 -16.07
N LEU A 301 -0.58 -9.96 -16.82
CA LEU A 301 -1.72 -10.82 -17.21
C LEU A 301 -1.37 -11.81 -18.34
N ARG A 302 -0.14 -12.30 -18.38
CA ARG A 302 0.31 -13.34 -19.30
C ARG A 302 0.07 -14.73 -18.74
N TYR A 303 0.19 -15.74 -19.60
CA TYR A 303 0.29 -17.12 -19.13
C TYR A 303 1.63 -17.36 -18.41
N THR A 304 1.55 -17.94 -17.21
CA THR A 304 2.73 -18.22 -16.39
C THR A 304 3.07 -19.71 -16.40
N PRO A 305 4.37 -20.08 -16.46
CA PRO A 305 4.78 -21.48 -16.47
C PRO A 305 4.76 -22.11 -15.08
N GLY A 306 4.67 -23.42 -15.03
CA GLY A 306 4.84 -24.23 -13.82
C GLY A 306 3.95 -23.79 -12.68
N THR A 307 4.54 -23.60 -11.50
CA THR A 307 3.86 -23.20 -10.26
C THR A 307 3.87 -21.69 -9.99
N ILE A 308 4.49 -20.89 -10.86
CA ILE A 308 4.50 -19.43 -10.72
C ILE A 308 3.05 -18.90 -10.70
N GLY A 309 2.72 -18.06 -9.74
CA GLY A 309 1.40 -17.45 -9.61
C GLY A 309 1.01 -16.62 -10.84
N GLY A 310 -0.25 -16.70 -11.24
CA GLY A 310 -0.79 -16.03 -12.42
C GLY A 310 -1.77 -16.90 -13.20
N ILE A 311 -2.08 -16.50 -14.43
CA ILE A 311 -3.02 -17.23 -15.31
C ILE A 311 -2.29 -18.35 -16.05
N LYS A 312 -2.91 -19.52 -16.15
CA LYS A 312 -2.42 -20.67 -16.90
C LYS A 312 -3.06 -20.75 -18.29
N VAL A 313 -2.48 -21.54 -19.18
CA VAL A 313 -2.97 -21.68 -20.57
C VAL A 313 -4.40 -22.21 -20.66
N ASP A 314 -4.85 -22.94 -19.66
CA ASP A 314 -6.24 -23.44 -19.52
C ASP A 314 -7.18 -22.44 -18.85
N GLY A 315 -6.69 -21.26 -18.50
CA GLY A 315 -7.43 -20.22 -17.80
C GLY A 315 -7.45 -20.38 -16.28
N THR A 316 -6.94 -21.46 -15.70
CA THR A 316 -6.84 -21.57 -14.24
C THR A 316 -5.85 -20.55 -13.68
N THR A 317 -6.01 -20.18 -12.42
CA THR A 317 -5.11 -19.24 -11.77
C THR A 317 -4.37 -19.93 -10.63
N PHE A 318 -3.07 -19.67 -10.57
CA PHE A 318 -2.20 -20.21 -9.53
C PHE A 318 -1.75 -19.11 -8.57
N HIS A 319 -1.73 -19.47 -7.29
CA HIS A 319 -1.23 -18.66 -6.20
C HIS A 319 -0.66 -19.59 -5.13
N HIS A 320 0.40 -19.19 -4.44
CA HIS A 320 1.09 -20.04 -3.46
C HIS A 320 1.51 -21.41 -4.02
N GLY A 321 1.91 -21.44 -5.28
CA GLY A 321 2.40 -22.66 -5.94
C GLY A 321 1.32 -23.64 -6.38
N GLY A 322 0.03 -23.30 -6.32
CA GLY A 322 -1.08 -24.19 -6.69
C GLY A 322 -2.28 -23.47 -7.28
N PHE A 323 -3.28 -24.24 -7.70
CA PHE A 323 -4.57 -23.75 -8.15
C PHE A 323 -5.32 -23.04 -7.01
N TYR A 324 -5.74 -21.79 -7.22
CA TYR A 324 -6.31 -20.96 -6.17
C TYR A 324 -7.54 -20.17 -6.62
N PRO A 325 -8.69 -20.81 -6.83
CA PRO A 325 -9.88 -20.18 -7.41
C PRO A 325 -10.47 -19.09 -6.53
N GLY A 326 -10.34 -19.19 -5.21
CA GLY A 326 -10.89 -18.17 -4.28
C GLY A 326 -10.36 -16.77 -4.52
N TYR A 327 -9.09 -16.63 -4.88
CA TYR A 327 -8.49 -15.33 -5.21
C TYR A 327 -8.88 -14.83 -6.60
N THR A 328 -9.19 -15.76 -7.53
CA THR A 328 -9.53 -15.41 -8.90
C THR A 328 -10.75 -14.49 -8.97
N THR A 329 -11.76 -14.70 -8.13
CA THR A 329 -12.95 -13.85 -8.11
C THR A 329 -12.62 -12.41 -7.77
N GLY A 330 -11.74 -12.18 -6.78
CA GLY A 330 -11.27 -10.85 -6.43
C GLY A 330 -10.42 -10.21 -7.52
N VAL A 331 -9.57 -11.00 -8.19
CA VAL A 331 -8.78 -10.55 -9.35
C VAL A 331 -9.67 -10.14 -10.50
N LEU A 332 -10.67 -10.96 -10.85
CA LEU A 332 -11.62 -10.66 -11.92
C LEU A 332 -12.39 -9.35 -11.63
N ALA A 333 -12.77 -9.11 -10.37
CA ALA A 333 -13.42 -7.88 -9.96
C ALA A 333 -12.51 -6.67 -10.15
N THR A 334 -11.32 -6.66 -9.55
CA THR A 334 -10.42 -5.50 -9.58
C THR A 334 -9.82 -5.22 -10.94
N VAL A 335 -9.49 -6.23 -11.73
CA VAL A 335 -9.05 -6.05 -13.12
C VAL A 335 -10.22 -5.60 -13.99
N GLY A 336 -11.44 -6.09 -13.73
CA GLY A 336 -12.67 -5.62 -14.38
C GLY A 336 -12.94 -4.14 -14.12
N GLU A 337 -12.75 -3.67 -12.88
CA GLU A 337 -12.82 -2.24 -12.52
C GLU A 337 -11.81 -1.42 -13.33
N TYR A 338 -10.54 -1.85 -13.39
CA TYR A 338 -9.53 -1.18 -14.20
C TYR A 338 -9.94 -1.08 -15.68
N ILE A 339 -10.44 -2.18 -16.26
CA ILE A 339 -10.94 -2.19 -17.65
C ILE A 339 -12.09 -1.19 -17.79
N ALA A 340 -13.05 -1.17 -16.87
CA ALA A 340 -14.19 -0.25 -16.93
C ALA A 340 -13.75 1.22 -16.91
N PHE A 341 -12.72 1.56 -16.11
CA PHE A 341 -12.21 2.93 -16.06
C PHE A 341 -11.45 3.33 -17.31
N THR A 342 -10.67 2.42 -17.91
CA THR A 342 -9.71 2.74 -18.97
C THR A 342 -10.18 2.38 -20.37
N ASN A 343 -11.28 1.63 -20.51
CA ASN A 343 -11.80 1.19 -21.83
C ASN A 343 -12.03 2.36 -22.79
N GLY A 344 -11.51 2.23 -24.01
CA GLY A 344 -11.59 3.25 -25.05
C GLY A 344 -10.63 4.43 -24.82
N THR A 345 -9.60 4.26 -24.02
CA THR A 345 -8.52 5.23 -23.82
C THR A 345 -7.16 4.62 -24.19
N SER A 346 -6.15 5.45 -24.35
CA SER A 346 -4.77 5.00 -24.58
C SER A 346 -4.15 4.25 -23.40
N PHE A 347 -4.85 4.20 -22.28
CA PHE A 347 -4.42 3.53 -21.04
C PHE A 347 -5.09 2.18 -20.81
N GLU A 348 -5.85 1.68 -21.79
CA GLU A 348 -6.51 0.37 -21.68
C GLU A 348 -5.52 -0.80 -21.77
N LEU A 349 -5.96 -1.99 -21.36
CA LEU A 349 -5.19 -3.21 -21.48
C LEU A 349 -4.99 -3.61 -22.94
N THR A 350 -3.87 -4.25 -23.24
CA THR A 350 -3.65 -4.88 -24.54
C THR A 350 -4.70 -5.95 -24.82
N GLU A 351 -4.93 -6.23 -26.11
CA GLU A 351 -5.88 -7.25 -26.54
C GLU A 351 -5.54 -8.63 -25.97
N ASP A 352 -4.25 -8.99 -25.92
CA ASP A 352 -3.81 -10.28 -25.36
C ASP A 352 -4.09 -10.37 -23.87
N ALA A 353 -3.81 -9.31 -23.10
CA ALA A 353 -4.15 -9.28 -21.68
C ALA A 353 -5.66 -9.47 -21.45
N ARG A 354 -6.50 -8.83 -22.26
CA ARG A 354 -7.96 -9.02 -22.21
C ARG A 354 -8.38 -10.45 -22.57
N LYS A 355 -7.74 -11.07 -23.57
CA LYS A 355 -7.97 -12.50 -23.90
C LYS A 355 -7.63 -13.42 -22.75
N HIS A 356 -6.49 -13.19 -22.08
CA HIS A 356 -6.07 -14.00 -20.93
C HIS A 356 -7.04 -13.84 -19.74
N MET A 357 -7.49 -12.62 -19.46
CA MET A 357 -8.53 -12.39 -18.45
C MET A 357 -9.85 -13.07 -18.80
N LYS A 358 -10.24 -13.05 -20.08
CA LYS A 358 -11.43 -13.77 -20.56
C LYS A 358 -11.29 -15.26 -20.35
N SER A 359 -10.10 -15.85 -20.60
CA SER A 359 -9.86 -17.29 -20.36
C SER A 359 -10.01 -17.62 -18.86
N ALA A 360 -9.46 -16.78 -17.98
CA ALA A 360 -9.63 -16.96 -16.53
C ALA A 360 -11.10 -16.85 -16.09
N PHE A 361 -11.85 -15.92 -16.64
CA PHE A 361 -13.28 -15.80 -16.37
C PHE A 361 -14.08 -17.03 -16.83
N ILE A 362 -13.76 -17.56 -18.02
CA ILE A 362 -14.42 -18.77 -18.55
C ILE A 362 -14.10 -19.99 -17.67
N ALA A 363 -12.83 -20.16 -17.27
CA ALA A 363 -12.42 -21.26 -16.42
C ALA A 363 -13.11 -21.22 -15.04
N MET A 364 -13.35 -20.03 -14.50
CA MET A 364 -14.06 -19.86 -13.22
C MET A 364 -15.57 -20.13 -13.32
N ARG A 365 -16.15 -19.96 -14.50
CA ARG A 365 -17.59 -20.19 -14.72
C ARG A 365 -17.93 -21.67 -14.89
N ASN A 366 -17.02 -22.46 -15.39
CA ASN A 366 -17.17 -23.90 -15.65
C ASN A 366 -16.80 -24.75 -14.44
#